data_9c5763e6a2826ca50720812ea7945689
#
_entry.id   9c5763e6a2826ca50720812ea7945689
#
_cell.length_a   1.000
_cell.length_b   1.000
_cell.length_c   1.000
_cell.angle_alpha   90.00
_cell.angle_beta   90.00
_cell.angle_gamma   90.00
#
_symmetry.space_group_name_H-M   'P 1'
#
loop_
_entity.id
_entity.type
_entity.pdbx_description
1 polymer ?
#
loop_
_entity_poly.entity_id
_entity_poly.type
_entity_poly.pdbx_seq_one_letter_code
_entity_poly.pdbx_strand_id
1 'polypeptide(L)'
;MFVVFTSRKQKYRIMEEQMKLYNEAAEYIASCIGETPRIAIILGSGLGALAEQLTDAVVVPYKEIPHFARSTADGHKGNLICGNLGDVRVLAMQGRFHYYEGYTMQQVTFPIRVMKLLGVEILLVSNAAGGINTTFKIGNLMIITDHINMMPNPLIGPNNEAFGTRFPDMTRTYDRELIARMEEIAREKNIPLKRGVYVGLTGPSYETPAEYAFYGKVGGDAIGMSTVPEVIIARHCGIRVFGMSVITNEGYHFADDFVNSGEDVIKAANEASAIMTTLFKALVARI
;
A
#
# COMPACT_ATOMS: atom_id res chain seq x y z
N MET A 1 26.91 -18.42 -3.35
CA MET A 1 26.37 -17.20 -4.00
C MET A 1 27.47 -16.15 -3.95
N PHE A 2 28.15 -15.92 -5.07
CA PHE A 2 29.26 -14.94 -5.12
C PHE A 2 28.71 -13.53 -5.07
N VAL A 3 29.10 -12.74 -4.06
CA VAL A 3 28.86 -11.29 -4.03
C VAL A 3 29.79 -10.67 -5.07
N VAL A 4 29.26 -10.37 -6.24
CA VAL A 4 29.99 -9.63 -7.26
C VAL A 4 30.09 -8.17 -6.77
N PHE A 5 31.28 -7.74 -6.39
CA PHE A 5 31.58 -6.34 -6.13
C PHE A 5 31.40 -5.54 -7.43
N THR A 6 30.25 -4.94 -7.60
CA THR A 6 29.97 -4.08 -8.75
C THR A 6 30.85 -2.83 -8.68
N SER A 7 31.59 -2.55 -9.76
CA SER A 7 32.41 -1.34 -9.85
C SER A 7 31.51 -0.09 -9.76
N ARG A 8 32.11 1.07 -9.37
CA ARG A 8 31.37 2.35 -9.30
C ARG A 8 30.67 2.67 -10.62
N LYS A 9 31.34 2.44 -11.75
CA LYS A 9 30.75 2.60 -13.10
C LYS A 9 29.53 1.69 -13.33
N GLN A 10 29.60 0.44 -12.89
CA GLN A 10 28.48 -0.51 -13.03
C GLN A 10 27.28 -0.12 -12.17
N LYS A 11 27.49 0.42 -10.96
CA LYS A 11 26.43 0.98 -10.12
C LYS A 11 25.72 2.15 -10.81
N TYR A 12 26.47 3.10 -11.35
CA TYR A 12 25.91 4.24 -12.09
C TYR A 12 25.08 3.78 -13.28
N ARG A 13 25.57 2.84 -14.08
CA ARG A 13 24.85 2.31 -15.23
C ARG A 13 23.53 1.65 -14.83
N ILE A 14 23.52 0.85 -13.75
CA ILE A 14 22.27 0.24 -13.23
C ILE A 14 21.26 1.32 -12.81
N MET A 15 21.72 2.37 -12.15
CA MET A 15 20.87 3.47 -11.73
C MET A 15 20.28 4.25 -12.92
N GLU A 16 21.08 4.53 -13.94
CA GLU A 16 20.63 5.19 -15.18
C GLU A 16 19.60 4.33 -15.91
N GLU A 17 19.84 3.03 -16.06
CA GLU A 17 18.90 2.09 -16.65
C GLU A 17 17.57 2.06 -15.87
N GLN A 18 17.62 2.00 -14.54
CA GLN A 18 16.40 2.06 -13.71
C GLN A 18 15.65 3.39 -13.88
N MET A 19 16.35 4.52 -13.86
CA MET A 19 15.72 5.84 -14.05
C MET A 19 15.03 5.93 -15.41
N LYS A 20 15.63 5.38 -16.45
CA LYS A 20 15.01 5.32 -17.78
C LYS A 20 13.67 4.59 -17.73
N LEU A 21 13.61 3.41 -17.07
CA LEU A 21 12.38 2.64 -16.94
C LEU A 21 11.28 3.41 -16.19
N TYR A 22 11.65 4.10 -15.08
CA TYR A 22 10.69 4.93 -14.33
C TYR A 22 10.17 6.12 -15.15
N ASN A 23 11.05 6.79 -15.91
CA ASN A 23 10.68 7.92 -16.76
C ASN A 23 9.74 7.48 -17.89
N GLU A 24 10.05 6.37 -18.59
CA GLU A 24 9.18 5.83 -19.65
C GLU A 24 7.77 5.54 -19.15
N ALA A 25 7.64 4.96 -17.96
CA ALA A 25 6.33 4.72 -17.33
C ALA A 25 5.63 6.02 -16.92
N ALA A 26 6.36 6.97 -16.34
CA ALA A 26 5.81 8.26 -15.92
C ALA A 26 5.35 9.11 -17.11
N GLU A 27 6.14 9.19 -18.17
CA GLU A 27 5.80 9.90 -19.40
C GLU A 27 4.56 9.29 -20.08
N TYR A 28 4.48 7.97 -20.15
CA TYR A 28 3.30 7.28 -20.67
C TYR A 28 2.05 7.62 -19.87
N ILE A 29 2.11 7.50 -18.53
CA ILE A 29 0.97 7.82 -17.65
C ILE A 29 0.59 9.30 -17.83
N ALA A 30 1.55 10.22 -17.78
CA ALA A 30 1.29 11.65 -17.95
C ALA A 30 0.61 11.96 -19.29
N SER A 31 1.01 11.29 -20.38
CA SER A 31 0.37 11.45 -21.69
C SER A 31 -1.09 10.99 -21.72
N CYS A 32 -1.46 10.00 -20.87
CA CYS A 32 -2.83 9.51 -20.79
C CYS A 32 -3.72 10.39 -19.89
N ILE A 33 -3.18 10.86 -18.75
CA ILE A 33 -4.01 11.49 -17.71
C ILE A 33 -4.01 13.02 -17.73
N GLY A 34 -3.09 13.64 -18.48
CA GLY A 34 -2.92 15.09 -18.51
C GLY A 34 -2.36 15.63 -17.19
N GLU A 35 -3.15 16.38 -16.44
CA GLU A 35 -2.72 16.93 -15.14
C GLU A 35 -2.50 15.82 -14.11
N THR A 36 -1.32 15.82 -13.49
CA THR A 36 -0.90 14.82 -12.51
C THR A 36 -1.35 15.21 -11.10
N PRO A 37 -2.04 14.32 -10.38
CA PRO A 37 -2.53 14.61 -9.03
C PRO A 37 -1.42 14.52 -7.98
N ARG A 38 -1.54 15.33 -6.92
CA ARG A 38 -0.63 15.31 -5.77
C ARG A 38 -0.90 14.16 -4.80
N ILE A 39 -2.09 13.55 -4.88
CA ILE A 39 -2.55 12.49 -3.98
C ILE A 39 -2.68 11.20 -4.78
N ALA A 40 -2.03 10.14 -4.28
CA ALA A 40 -2.24 8.77 -4.77
C ALA A 40 -2.89 7.89 -3.70
N ILE A 41 -3.66 6.90 -4.17
CA ILE A 41 -4.37 5.93 -3.32
C ILE A 41 -4.05 4.52 -3.83
N ILE A 42 -3.62 3.62 -2.95
CA ILE A 42 -3.49 2.19 -3.28
C ILE A 42 -4.63 1.43 -2.61
N LEU A 43 -5.46 0.82 -3.44
CA LEU A 43 -6.62 0.06 -3.01
C LEU A 43 -6.26 -1.44 -2.90
N GLY A 44 -6.40 -1.98 -1.69
CA GLY A 44 -6.18 -3.40 -1.41
C GLY A 44 -7.33 -4.31 -1.86
N SER A 45 -7.17 -5.61 -1.61
CA SER A 45 -8.17 -6.64 -1.92
C SER A 45 -9.53 -6.30 -1.31
N GLY A 46 -10.59 -6.37 -2.11
CA GLY A 46 -11.96 -6.03 -1.69
C GLY A 46 -12.25 -4.53 -1.52
N LEU A 47 -11.26 -3.65 -1.71
CA LEU A 47 -11.40 -2.21 -1.47
C LEU A 47 -11.50 -1.37 -2.76
N GLY A 48 -11.67 -2.02 -3.90
CA GLY A 48 -11.71 -1.40 -5.23
C GLY A 48 -12.90 -0.48 -5.49
N ALA A 49 -13.95 -0.51 -4.67
CA ALA A 49 -15.18 0.27 -4.85
C ALA A 49 -14.95 1.80 -4.80
N LEU A 50 -13.93 2.27 -4.10
CA LEU A 50 -13.56 3.69 -4.13
C LEU A 50 -13.21 4.16 -5.55
N ALA A 51 -12.51 3.34 -6.32
CA ALA A 51 -12.14 3.68 -7.70
C ALA A 51 -13.36 3.86 -8.62
N GLU A 52 -14.47 3.20 -8.32
CA GLU A 52 -15.73 3.31 -9.07
C GLU A 52 -16.49 4.62 -8.76
N GLN A 53 -16.09 5.34 -7.70
CA GLN A 53 -16.65 6.65 -7.34
C GLN A 53 -15.87 7.83 -7.94
N LEU A 54 -14.79 7.57 -8.66
CA LEU A 54 -14.03 8.63 -9.33
C LEU A 54 -14.81 9.14 -10.53
N THR A 55 -15.04 10.45 -10.57
CA THR A 55 -15.64 11.13 -11.73
C THR A 55 -14.55 11.65 -12.68
N ASP A 56 -14.90 11.93 -13.92
CA ASP A 56 -13.96 12.36 -14.97
C ASP A 56 -12.72 11.47 -15.05
N ALA A 57 -12.95 10.17 -14.91
CA ALA A 57 -11.92 9.17 -14.71
C ALA A 57 -11.28 8.75 -16.05
N VAL A 58 -9.95 8.77 -16.08
CA VAL A 58 -9.13 8.13 -17.09
C VAL A 58 -8.59 6.83 -16.53
N VAL A 59 -8.88 5.72 -17.20
CA VAL A 59 -8.45 4.37 -16.79
C VAL A 59 -7.28 3.93 -17.66
N VAL A 60 -6.16 3.61 -17.04
CA VAL A 60 -4.95 3.12 -17.71
C VAL A 60 -4.65 1.71 -17.18
N PRO A 61 -4.90 0.66 -17.98
CA PRO A 61 -4.60 -0.72 -17.55
C PRO A 61 -3.10 -0.91 -17.27
N TYR A 62 -2.72 -1.59 -16.20
CA TYR A 62 -1.30 -1.82 -15.87
C TYR A 62 -0.52 -2.48 -17.00
N LYS A 63 -1.16 -3.38 -17.75
CA LYS A 63 -0.55 -4.07 -18.90
C LYS A 63 -0.10 -3.13 -20.02
N GLU A 64 -0.63 -1.92 -20.08
CA GLU A 64 -0.31 -0.90 -21.08
C GLU A 64 0.78 0.06 -20.61
N ILE A 65 1.00 0.14 -19.29
CA ILE A 65 2.04 1.00 -18.72
C ILE A 65 3.39 0.29 -18.87
N PRO A 66 4.37 0.93 -19.50
CA PRO A 66 5.70 0.34 -19.66
C PRO A 66 6.28 -0.10 -18.31
N HIS A 67 6.84 -1.30 -18.26
CA HIS A 67 7.56 -1.87 -17.11
C HIS A 67 6.71 -2.17 -15.86
N PHE A 68 5.41 -1.91 -15.87
CA PHE A 68 4.53 -2.36 -14.79
C PHE A 68 4.41 -3.88 -14.77
N ALA A 69 4.37 -4.45 -13.58
CA ALA A 69 4.00 -5.84 -13.39
C ALA A 69 2.51 -6.05 -13.71
N ARG A 70 2.10 -7.31 -13.87
CA ARG A 70 0.68 -7.66 -14.01
C ARG A 70 0.13 -7.99 -12.64
N SER A 71 -1.00 -7.41 -12.26
CA SER A 71 -1.71 -7.84 -11.06
C SER A 71 -2.43 -9.16 -11.35
N THR A 72 -2.08 -10.20 -10.60
CA THR A 72 -2.65 -11.56 -10.75
C THR A 72 -3.41 -11.99 -9.51
N ALA A 73 -3.38 -11.18 -8.45
CA ALA A 73 -4.09 -11.46 -7.21
C ALA A 73 -5.61 -11.27 -7.36
N ASP A 74 -6.38 -12.18 -6.78
CA ASP A 74 -7.83 -12.13 -6.76
C ASP A 74 -8.35 -10.82 -6.15
N GLY A 75 -9.41 -10.26 -6.72
CA GLY A 75 -9.98 -8.98 -6.30
C GLY A 75 -9.24 -7.72 -6.77
N HIS A 76 -8.15 -7.87 -7.55
CA HIS A 76 -7.39 -6.76 -8.14
C HIS A 76 -7.71 -6.62 -9.64
N LYS A 77 -8.25 -5.45 -10.04
CA LYS A 77 -8.59 -5.20 -11.47
C LYS A 77 -7.38 -4.82 -12.32
N GLY A 78 -6.26 -4.42 -11.72
CA GLY A 78 -5.03 -4.08 -12.44
C GLY A 78 -5.12 -2.81 -13.28
N ASN A 79 -5.72 -1.76 -12.74
CA ASN A 79 -5.86 -0.46 -13.39
C ASN A 79 -5.24 0.66 -12.55
N LEU A 80 -4.62 1.61 -13.23
CA LEU A 80 -4.32 2.93 -12.70
C LEU A 80 -5.41 3.88 -13.17
N ILE A 81 -6.08 4.56 -12.23
CA ILE A 81 -7.22 5.43 -12.53
C ILE A 81 -6.91 6.83 -12.03
N CYS A 82 -6.96 7.81 -12.92
CA CYS A 82 -6.87 9.21 -12.57
C CYS A 82 -8.24 9.85 -12.70
N GLY A 83 -8.77 10.42 -11.62
CA GLY A 83 -10.11 11.02 -11.61
C GLY A 83 -10.34 11.85 -10.37
N ASN A 84 -11.54 12.42 -10.25
CA ASN A 84 -11.90 13.26 -9.12
C ASN A 84 -12.61 12.46 -8.02
N LEU A 85 -12.09 12.49 -6.81
CA LEU A 85 -12.74 11.99 -5.61
C LEU A 85 -13.40 13.18 -4.87
N GLY A 86 -14.66 13.45 -5.17
CA GLY A 86 -15.25 14.76 -4.88
C GLY A 86 -14.66 15.82 -5.80
N ASP A 87 -14.16 16.91 -5.23
CA ASP A 87 -13.55 18.02 -5.99
C ASP A 87 -12.02 17.90 -6.13
N VAL A 88 -11.42 16.81 -5.64
CA VAL A 88 -9.97 16.64 -5.61
C VAL A 88 -9.54 15.54 -6.59
N ARG A 89 -8.63 15.89 -7.49
CA ARG A 89 -8.05 14.95 -8.43
C ARG A 89 -7.07 14.01 -7.74
N VAL A 90 -7.22 12.70 -7.96
CA VAL A 90 -6.40 11.65 -7.35
C VAL A 90 -5.94 10.61 -8.36
N LEU A 91 -4.85 9.91 -8.05
CA LEU A 91 -4.35 8.78 -8.80
C LEU A 91 -4.58 7.50 -7.98
N ALA A 92 -5.48 6.63 -8.43
CA ALA A 92 -5.83 5.41 -7.72
C ALA A 92 -5.26 4.15 -8.39
N MET A 93 -4.54 3.34 -7.65
CA MET A 93 -4.21 1.97 -8.03
C MET A 93 -5.38 1.06 -7.64
N GLN A 94 -6.11 0.53 -8.62
CA GLN A 94 -7.18 -0.46 -8.41
C GLN A 94 -6.58 -1.86 -8.34
N GLY A 95 -5.97 -2.18 -7.21
CA GLY A 95 -5.12 -3.33 -6.96
C GLY A 95 -3.65 -2.96 -6.84
N ARG A 96 -2.85 -3.90 -6.37
CA ARG A 96 -1.40 -3.76 -6.17
C ARG A 96 -0.66 -5.01 -6.63
N PHE A 97 0.68 -4.97 -6.55
CA PHE A 97 1.54 -6.12 -6.76
C PHE A 97 2.00 -6.68 -5.43
N HIS A 98 2.06 -8.01 -5.32
CA HIS A 98 2.52 -8.67 -4.10
C HIS A 98 3.81 -9.46 -4.36
N TYR A 99 4.61 -9.59 -3.30
CA TYR A 99 5.83 -10.35 -3.37
C TYR A 99 5.57 -11.86 -3.62
N TYR A 100 4.47 -12.38 -3.07
CA TYR A 100 4.09 -13.78 -3.28
C TYR A 100 3.65 -14.11 -4.71
N GLU A 101 3.37 -13.13 -5.55
CA GLU A 101 3.11 -13.33 -6.98
C GLU A 101 4.39 -13.68 -7.77
N GLY A 102 5.56 -13.73 -7.10
CA GLY A 102 6.87 -14.03 -7.69
C GLY A 102 7.64 -12.81 -8.17
N TYR A 103 7.14 -11.60 -7.91
CA TYR A 103 7.82 -10.36 -8.26
C TYR A 103 8.95 -10.01 -7.29
N THR A 104 10.01 -9.38 -7.80
CA THR A 104 11.03 -8.77 -6.96
C THR A 104 10.46 -7.58 -6.19
N MET A 105 11.09 -7.19 -5.07
CA MET A 105 10.68 -6.00 -4.33
C MET A 105 10.75 -4.71 -5.16
N GLN A 106 11.68 -4.64 -6.11
CA GLN A 106 11.78 -3.53 -7.07
C GLN A 106 10.56 -3.46 -7.99
N GLN A 107 10.06 -4.60 -8.46
CA GLN A 107 8.84 -4.66 -9.29
C GLN A 107 7.59 -4.33 -8.46
N VAL A 108 7.48 -4.88 -7.24
CA VAL A 108 6.35 -4.59 -6.33
C VAL A 108 6.24 -3.09 -6.06
N THR A 109 7.36 -2.42 -5.86
CA THR A 109 7.41 -1.00 -5.47
C THR A 109 7.64 -0.04 -6.63
N PHE A 110 7.78 -0.54 -7.86
CA PHE A 110 8.00 0.27 -9.07
C PHE A 110 6.99 1.41 -9.21
N PRO A 111 5.67 1.20 -9.01
CA PRO A 111 4.67 2.26 -9.12
C PRO A 111 4.92 3.46 -8.21
N ILE A 112 5.48 3.23 -7.01
CA ILE A 112 5.69 4.31 -6.04
C ILE A 112 6.75 5.30 -6.53
N ARG A 113 7.81 4.81 -7.16
CA ARG A 113 8.83 5.66 -7.78
C ARG A 113 8.29 6.42 -8.98
N VAL A 114 7.44 5.77 -9.78
CA VAL A 114 6.73 6.41 -10.90
C VAL A 114 5.80 7.51 -10.38
N MET A 115 5.03 7.26 -9.32
CA MET A 115 4.20 8.27 -8.66
C MET A 115 5.02 9.48 -8.19
N LYS A 116 6.23 9.24 -7.65
CA LYS A 116 7.13 10.34 -7.27
C LYS A 116 7.52 11.21 -8.46
N LEU A 117 7.84 10.61 -9.60
CA LEU A 117 8.17 11.35 -10.83
C LEU A 117 6.96 12.10 -11.40
N LEU A 118 5.75 11.58 -11.19
CA LEU A 118 4.49 12.26 -11.52
C LEU A 118 4.14 13.40 -10.55
N GLY A 119 4.93 13.64 -9.50
CA GLY A 119 4.69 14.74 -8.56
C GLY A 119 3.78 14.39 -7.39
N VAL A 120 3.49 13.10 -7.14
CA VAL A 120 2.72 12.68 -5.96
C VAL A 120 3.48 13.05 -4.68
N GLU A 121 2.78 13.68 -3.75
CA GLU A 121 3.29 14.14 -2.46
C GLU A 121 2.69 13.37 -1.28
N ILE A 122 1.49 12.82 -1.45
CA ILE A 122 0.75 12.09 -0.42
C ILE A 122 0.30 10.75 -0.97
N LEU A 123 0.56 9.69 -0.23
CA LEU A 123 0.13 8.33 -0.53
C LEU A 123 -0.81 7.83 0.57
N LEU A 124 -2.03 7.48 0.19
CA LEU A 124 -2.98 6.77 1.04
C LEU A 124 -2.91 5.29 0.68
N VAL A 125 -2.65 4.41 1.64
CA VAL A 125 -2.63 2.96 1.40
C VAL A 125 -3.72 2.27 2.19
N SER A 126 -4.41 1.33 1.55
CA SER A 126 -5.37 0.46 2.22
C SER A 126 -5.06 -1.01 2.00
N ASN A 127 -5.43 -1.85 2.95
CA ASN A 127 -5.25 -3.29 2.86
C ASN A 127 -6.31 -4.05 3.66
N ALA A 128 -6.47 -5.33 3.34
CA ALA A 128 -7.09 -6.34 4.18
C ALA A 128 -6.01 -6.91 5.11
N ALA A 129 -6.32 -7.17 6.38
CA ALA A 129 -5.37 -7.66 7.37
C ALA A 129 -6.03 -8.59 8.40
N GLY A 130 -5.32 -9.63 8.80
CA GLY A 130 -5.70 -10.47 9.93
C GLY A 130 -5.47 -9.72 11.27
N GLY A 131 -6.44 -9.79 12.17
CA GLY A 131 -6.33 -9.19 13.50
C GLY A 131 -5.49 -10.03 14.43
N ILE A 132 -4.43 -9.46 14.99
CA ILE A 132 -3.61 -10.06 16.07
C ILE A 132 -4.12 -9.58 17.43
N ASN A 133 -4.47 -8.31 17.53
CA ASN A 133 -4.99 -7.68 18.74
C ASN A 133 -6.38 -8.25 19.08
N THR A 134 -6.52 -8.85 20.26
CA THR A 134 -7.75 -9.54 20.72
C THR A 134 -8.96 -8.62 20.90
N THR A 135 -8.77 -7.31 20.87
CA THR A 135 -9.86 -6.32 20.92
C THR A 135 -10.38 -5.92 19.54
N PHE A 136 -9.73 -6.40 18.47
CA PHE A 136 -10.16 -6.14 17.11
C PHE A 136 -11.16 -7.19 16.66
N LYS A 137 -12.13 -6.77 15.85
CA LYS A 137 -13.19 -7.62 15.30
C LYS A 137 -13.21 -7.48 13.79
N ILE A 138 -13.70 -8.51 13.10
CA ILE A 138 -13.93 -8.48 11.65
C ILE A 138 -14.74 -7.24 11.30
N GLY A 139 -14.33 -6.53 10.26
CA GLY A 139 -14.92 -5.27 9.82
C GLY A 139 -14.38 -4.01 10.54
N ASN A 140 -13.56 -4.15 11.62
CA ASN A 140 -12.92 -2.98 12.20
C ASN A 140 -11.97 -2.31 11.22
N LEU A 141 -11.98 -0.98 11.19
CA LEU A 141 -11.00 -0.17 10.49
C LEU A 141 -9.90 0.24 11.46
N MET A 142 -8.65 -0.06 11.10
CA MET A 142 -7.45 0.26 11.88
C MET A 142 -6.58 1.27 11.15
N ILE A 143 -6.35 2.43 11.75
CA ILE A 143 -5.28 3.35 11.32
C ILE A 143 -3.93 2.69 11.61
N ILE A 144 -3.09 2.59 10.59
CA ILE A 144 -1.73 2.09 10.75
C ILE A 144 -0.87 3.23 11.30
N THR A 145 -0.37 3.06 12.53
CA THR A 145 0.47 4.06 13.21
C THR A 145 1.96 3.75 13.09
N ASP A 146 2.30 2.47 12.87
CA ASP A 146 3.65 1.97 12.66
C ASP A 146 3.61 0.59 11.98
N HIS A 147 4.76 0.04 11.61
CA HIS A 147 4.84 -1.30 11.07
C HIS A 147 6.05 -2.10 11.56
N ILE A 148 5.92 -3.42 11.52
CA ILE A 148 7.02 -4.37 11.67
C ILE A 148 7.26 -5.01 10.29
N ASN A 149 8.46 -4.83 9.74
CA ASN A 149 8.82 -5.38 8.43
C ASN A 149 9.46 -6.77 8.56
N MET A 150 8.73 -7.80 8.16
CA MET A 150 9.22 -9.18 8.02
C MET A 150 9.37 -9.59 6.55
N MET A 151 9.32 -8.61 5.64
CA MET A 151 9.53 -8.79 4.20
C MET A 151 10.95 -8.38 3.79
N PRO A 152 11.45 -8.82 2.63
CA PRO A 152 12.68 -8.25 2.08
C PRO A 152 12.58 -6.74 1.92
N ASN A 153 13.62 -6.01 2.36
CA ASN A 153 13.61 -4.56 2.27
C ASN A 153 13.84 -4.10 0.81
N PRO A 154 12.93 -3.30 0.23
CA PRO A 154 13.03 -2.86 -1.18
C PRO A 154 14.22 -1.93 -1.46
N LEU A 155 14.89 -1.41 -0.43
CA LEU A 155 16.07 -0.56 -0.55
C LEU A 155 17.39 -1.34 -0.59
N ILE A 156 17.34 -2.70 -0.54
CA ILE A 156 18.55 -3.52 -0.69
C ILE A 156 19.06 -3.37 -2.12
N GLY A 157 20.36 -3.07 -2.22
CA GLY A 157 21.06 -2.83 -3.49
C GLY A 157 21.64 -1.41 -3.59
N PRO A 158 22.00 -0.93 -4.78
CA PRO A 158 22.49 0.43 -4.99
C PRO A 158 21.43 1.47 -4.66
N ASN A 159 21.81 2.53 -3.94
CA ASN A 159 20.91 3.65 -3.68
C ASN A 159 20.79 4.55 -4.92
N ASN A 160 19.59 5.00 -5.24
CA ASN A 160 19.34 6.05 -6.21
C ASN A 160 19.07 7.37 -5.48
N GLU A 161 20.09 8.24 -5.44
CA GLU A 161 20.07 9.51 -4.71
C GLU A 161 19.04 10.52 -5.25
N ALA A 162 18.59 10.34 -6.51
CA ALA A 162 17.52 11.16 -7.08
C ALA A 162 16.17 10.98 -6.35
N PHE A 163 15.98 9.86 -5.66
CA PHE A 163 14.79 9.60 -4.87
C PHE A 163 14.96 9.87 -3.38
N GLY A 164 16.17 9.70 -2.84
CA GLY A 164 16.38 9.90 -1.42
C GLY A 164 17.72 9.38 -0.90
N THR A 165 17.94 9.58 0.39
CA THR A 165 19.18 9.18 1.07
C THR A 165 19.30 7.66 1.21
N ARG A 166 20.53 7.15 1.29
CA ARG A 166 20.82 5.71 1.48
C ARG A 166 20.13 5.10 2.71
N PHE A 167 20.03 5.85 3.77
CA PHE A 167 19.45 5.44 5.06
C PHE A 167 18.33 6.41 5.43
N PRO A 168 17.09 6.22 4.91
CA PRO A 168 15.98 7.07 5.25
C PRO A 168 15.56 6.89 6.72
N ASP A 169 15.19 8.00 7.36
CA ASP A 169 14.59 7.96 8.69
C ASP A 169 13.16 7.41 8.62
N MET A 170 12.90 6.35 9.39
CA MET A 170 11.60 5.70 9.50
C MET A 170 10.88 6.00 10.82
N THR A 171 11.41 6.88 11.68
CA THR A 171 10.82 7.21 13.00
C THR A 171 9.41 7.78 12.91
N ARG A 172 9.11 8.46 11.81
CA ARG A 172 7.79 9.04 11.52
C ARG A 172 7.30 8.58 10.15
N THR A 173 7.16 7.27 10.01
CA THR A 173 6.82 6.63 8.74
C THR A 173 5.41 7.00 8.28
N TYR A 174 4.44 6.89 9.19
CA TYR A 174 3.07 7.35 8.94
C TYR A 174 2.89 8.77 9.43
N ASP A 175 2.28 9.60 8.59
CA ASP A 175 2.17 11.03 8.81
C ASP A 175 1.18 11.35 9.94
N ARG A 176 1.66 11.98 11.00
CA ARG A 176 0.87 12.25 12.21
C ARG A 176 -0.26 13.25 11.98
N GLU A 177 -0.09 14.19 11.04
CA GLU A 177 -1.13 15.16 10.72
C GLU A 177 -2.27 14.48 9.97
N LEU A 178 -1.96 13.60 8.99
CA LEU A 178 -2.97 12.83 8.26
C LEU A 178 -3.72 11.88 9.21
N ILE A 179 -3.01 11.25 10.17
CA ILE A 179 -3.64 10.44 11.21
C ILE A 179 -4.60 11.26 12.06
N ALA A 180 -4.16 12.42 12.58
CA ALA A 180 -4.99 13.28 13.41
C ALA A 180 -6.25 13.78 12.67
N ARG A 181 -6.10 14.16 11.39
CA ARG A 181 -7.23 14.57 10.53
C ARG A 181 -8.22 13.42 10.32
N MET A 182 -7.72 12.21 10.08
CA MET A 182 -8.60 11.03 9.93
C MET A 182 -9.37 10.73 11.21
N GLU A 183 -8.74 10.84 12.37
CA GLU A 183 -9.39 10.64 13.68
C GLU A 183 -10.48 11.69 13.96
N GLU A 184 -10.23 12.93 13.57
CA GLU A 184 -11.22 14.01 13.64
C GLU A 184 -12.43 13.72 12.74
N ILE A 185 -12.19 13.35 11.47
CA ILE A 185 -13.23 12.97 10.52
C ILE A 185 -14.07 11.80 11.05
N ALA A 186 -13.41 10.79 11.58
CA ALA A 186 -14.10 9.62 12.12
C ALA A 186 -14.99 9.97 13.31
N ARG A 187 -14.52 10.84 14.21
CA ARG A 187 -15.29 11.35 15.34
C ARG A 187 -16.51 12.14 14.89
N GLU A 188 -16.35 13.05 13.93
CA GLU A 188 -17.46 13.84 13.37
C GLU A 188 -18.53 12.96 12.73
N LYS A 189 -18.11 11.85 12.10
CA LYS A 189 -19.01 10.89 11.44
C LYS A 189 -19.52 9.78 12.36
N ASN A 190 -19.12 9.76 13.63
CA ASN A 190 -19.39 8.70 14.60
C ASN A 190 -18.97 7.31 14.10
N ILE A 191 -17.84 7.22 13.40
CA ILE A 191 -17.25 5.97 12.90
C ILE A 191 -16.12 5.56 13.86
N PRO A 192 -16.24 4.41 14.54
CA PRO A 192 -15.19 3.94 15.43
C PRO A 192 -13.97 3.48 14.63
N LEU A 193 -12.78 3.95 15.02
CA LEU A 193 -11.52 3.51 14.46
C LEU A 193 -10.64 2.87 15.53
N LYS A 194 -9.88 1.87 15.12
CA LYS A 194 -8.76 1.30 15.87
C LYS A 194 -7.46 1.98 15.45
N ARG A 195 -6.42 1.81 16.27
CA ARG A 195 -5.02 2.18 15.93
C ARG A 195 -4.16 0.97 16.16
N GLY A 196 -3.12 0.79 15.36
CA GLY A 196 -2.27 -0.36 15.57
C GLY A 196 -1.02 -0.39 14.70
N VAL A 197 -0.19 -1.36 15.02
CA VAL A 197 1.04 -1.71 14.31
C VAL A 197 0.75 -2.82 13.31
N TYR A 198 1.06 -2.57 12.03
CA TYR A 198 0.89 -3.55 10.96
C TYR A 198 2.15 -4.39 10.78
N VAL A 199 2.01 -5.72 10.77
CA VAL A 199 3.09 -6.66 10.47
C VAL A 199 3.01 -7.05 9.00
N GLY A 200 4.06 -6.74 8.23
CA GLY A 200 4.14 -7.12 6.82
C GLY A 200 4.89 -8.43 6.62
N LEU A 201 4.22 -9.44 6.08
CA LEU A 201 4.77 -10.76 5.74
C LEU A 201 4.80 -11.01 4.24
N THR A 202 5.56 -12.01 3.82
CA THR A 202 5.67 -12.40 2.41
C THR A 202 4.45 -13.14 1.89
N GLY A 203 3.78 -13.93 2.71
CA GLY A 203 2.85 -14.95 2.24
C GLY A 203 3.57 -16.02 1.38
N PRO A 204 2.85 -16.80 0.55
CA PRO A 204 1.38 -16.80 0.36
C PRO A 204 0.58 -17.61 1.40
N SER A 205 1.25 -18.37 2.29
CA SER A 205 0.55 -19.07 3.35
C SER A 205 0.02 -18.10 4.39
N TYR A 206 -1.17 -18.35 4.91
CA TYR A 206 -1.63 -17.70 6.13
C TYR A 206 -0.82 -18.16 7.33
N GLU A 207 -0.84 -17.38 8.38
CA GLU A 207 -0.06 -17.57 9.57
C GLU A 207 -0.60 -18.74 10.42
N THR A 208 0.31 -19.47 11.04
CA THR A 208 -0.02 -20.46 12.08
C THR A 208 -0.44 -19.78 13.38
N PRO A 209 -1.16 -20.48 14.29
CA PRO A 209 -1.47 -19.95 15.62
C PRO A 209 -0.23 -19.49 16.40
N ALA A 210 0.90 -20.19 16.26
CA ALA A 210 2.15 -19.82 16.91
C ALA A 210 2.75 -18.54 16.36
N GLU A 211 2.64 -18.29 15.04
CA GLU A 211 3.07 -17.05 14.40
C GLU A 211 2.20 -15.87 14.84
N TYR A 212 0.87 -16.01 14.90
CA TYR A 212 -0.01 -14.99 15.47
C TYR A 212 0.39 -14.64 16.92
N ALA A 213 0.61 -15.65 17.75
CA ALA A 213 1.05 -15.44 19.14
C ALA A 213 2.42 -14.74 19.22
N PHE A 214 3.36 -15.09 18.32
CA PHE A 214 4.68 -14.46 18.24
C PHE A 214 4.57 -12.99 17.85
N TYR A 215 3.86 -12.68 16.75
CA TYR A 215 3.72 -11.31 16.27
C TYR A 215 2.96 -10.42 17.25
N GLY A 216 2.00 -10.94 17.98
CA GLY A 216 1.34 -10.23 19.07
C GLY A 216 2.28 -9.88 20.21
N LYS A 217 3.18 -10.80 20.60
CA LYS A 217 4.18 -10.57 21.67
C LYS A 217 5.22 -9.51 21.29
N VAL A 218 5.55 -9.37 20.00
CA VAL A 218 6.50 -8.34 19.55
C VAL A 218 5.82 -7.00 19.20
N GLY A 219 4.53 -6.88 19.49
CA GLY A 219 3.80 -5.61 19.40
C GLY A 219 3.01 -5.40 18.10
N GLY A 220 2.76 -6.44 17.31
CA GLY A 220 1.87 -6.37 16.15
C GLY A 220 0.40 -6.39 16.54
N ASP A 221 -0.43 -5.58 15.88
CA ASP A 221 -1.89 -5.52 16.06
C ASP A 221 -2.66 -6.13 14.89
N ALA A 222 -2.12 -6.03 13.70
CA ALA A 222 -2.68 -6.63 12.48
C ALA A 222 -1.56 -7.12 11.56
N ILE A 223 -1.88 -8.06 10.66
CA ILE A 223 -0.90 -8.76 9.83
C ILE A 223 -1.41 -8.91 8.40
N GLY A 224 -0.51 -8.83 7.43
CA GLY A 224 -0.86 -9.06 6.02
C GLY A 224 0.37 -9.08 5.11
N MET A 225 0.11 -9.27 3.81
CA MET A 225 1.14 -9.63 2.82
C MET A 225 1.50 -8.49 1.86
N SER A 226 1.37 -7.23 2.30
CA SER A 226 1.54 -6.06 1.43
C SER A 226 2.02 -4.81 2.19
N THR A 227 1.83 -3.65 1.60
CA THR A 227 1.86 -2.31 2.22
C THR A 227 3.25 -1.84 2.68
N VAL A 228 3.97 -2.63 3.48
CA VAL A 228 5.26 -2.20 4.07
C VAL A 228 6.31 -1.84 3.02
N PRO A 229 6.53 -2.63 1.94
CA PRO A 229 7.48 -2.27 0.90
C PRO A 229 7.13 -0.95 0.19
N GLU A 230 5.84 -0.73 -0.11
CA GLU A 230 5.34 0.49 -0.73
C GLU A 230 5.58 1.71 0.18
N VAL A 231 5.30 1.57 1.46
CA VAL A 231 5.50 2.60 2.48
C VAL A 231 6.99 2.94 2.65
N ILE A 232 7.88 1.94 2.68
CA ILE A 232 9.33 2.17 2.75
C ILE A 232 9.81 3.00 1.55
N ILE A 233 9.39 2.67 0.34
CA ILE A 233 9.78 3.42 -0.86
C ILE A 233 9.14 4.81 -0.88
N ALA A 234 7.88 4.96 -0.46
CA ALA A 234 7.23 6.26 -0.37
C ALA A 234 8.00 7.20 0.58
N ARG A 235 8.38 6.70 1.76
CA ARG A 235 9.20 7.46 2.72
C ARG A 235 10.60 7.79 2.17
N HIS A 236 11.24 6.84 1.50
CA HIS A 236 12.52 7.09 0.82
C HIS A 236 12.41 8.22 -0.23
N CYS A 237 11.28 8.30 -0.94
CA CYS A 237 10.99 9.34 -1.93
C CYS A 237 10.47 10.67 -1.32
N GLY A 238 10.36 10.77 0.01
CA GLY A 238 9.82 11.96 0.66
C GLY A 238 8.30 12.14 0.49
N ILE A 239 7.57 11.08 0.17
CA ILE A 239 6.11 11.09 0.09
C ILE A 239 5.54 10.91 1.49
N ARG A 240 4.55 11.71 1.87
CA ARG A 240 3.78 11.58 3.12
C ARG A 240 2.84 10.39 3.02
N VAL A 241 2.77 9.55 4.05
CA VAL A 241 2.00 8.30 3.99
C VAL A 241 0.93 8.25 5.07
N PHE A 242 -0.27 7.84 4.68
CA PHE A 242 -1.35 7.41 5.58
C PHE A 242 -1.75 5.99 5.24
N GLY A 243 -1.95 5.14 6.25
CA GLY A 243 -2.34 3.75 6.06
C GLY A 243 -3.58 3.37 6.87
N MET A 244 -4.46 2.55 6.28
CA MET A 244 -5.63 2.00 6.96
C MET A 244 -5.84 0.53 6.56
N SER A 245 -6.06 -0.32 7.55
CA SER A 245 -6.39 -1.73 7.37
C SER A 245 -7.87 -1.99 7.65
N VAL A 246 -8.47 -2.92 6.91
CA VAL A 246 -9.71 -3.61 7.32
C VAL A 246 -9.32 -4.91 7.98
N ILE A 247 -9.82 -5.17 9.18
CA ILE A 247 -9.64 -6.46 9.84
C ILE A 247 -10.60 -7.47 9.21
N THR A 248 -10.05 -8.53 8.63
CA THR A 248 -10.82 -9.49 7.84
C THR A 248 -10.97 -10.86 8.49
N ASN A 249 -10.14 -11.16 9.46
CA ASN A 249 -10.21 -12.37 10.29
C ASN A 249 -9.61 -12.11 11.67
N GLU A 250 -9.97 -12.94 12.65
CA GLU A 250 -9.51 -12.85 14.03
C GLU A 250 -8.47 -13.96 14.28
N GLY A 251 -7.18 -13.63 14.13
CA GLY A 251 -6.05 -14.57 14.25
C GLY A 251 -5.75 -15.09 15.66
N TYR A 252 -6.60 -14.83 16.63
CA TYR A 252 -6.54 -15.31 18.03
C TYR A 252 -7.69 -16.25 18.38
N HIS A 253 -8.66 -16.46 17.48
CA HIS A 253 -9.76 -17.39 17.63
C HIS A 253 -9.64 -18.49 16.58
N PHE A 254 -9.13 -19.64 17.01
CA PHE A 254 -9.09 -20.84 16.18
C PHE A 254 -10.07 -21.87 16.78
N ALA A 255 -11.28 -21.95 16.24
CA ALA A 255 -12.12 -23.13 16.44
C ALA A 255 -11.49 -24.33 15.71
N ASP A 256 -11.74 -25.55 16.15
CA ASP A 256 -11.14 -26.76 15.58
C ASP A 256 -11.44 -26.95 14.08
N ASP A 257 -12.50 -26.32 13.59
CA ASP A 257 -12.96 -26.31 12.20
C ASP A 257 -12.67 -24.99 11.43
N PHE A 258 -11.94 -24.05 12.06
CA PHE A 258 -11.65 -22.76 11.44
C PHE A 258 -10.67 -22.92 10.25
N VAL A 259 -11.09 -22.43 9.08
CA VAL A 259 -10.26 -22.35 7.87
C VAL A 259 -10.24 -20.92 7.39
N ASN A 260 -9.04 -20.34 7.28
CA ASN A 260 -8.85 -19.02 6.71
C ASN A 260 -8.90 -19.12 5.18
N SER A 261 -9.78 -18.36 4.51
CA SER A 261 -9.89 -18.37 3.05
C SER A 261 -9.76 -16.97 2.45
N GLY A 262 -9.23 -16.91 1.22
CA GLY A 262 -9.15 -15.66 0.47
C GLY A 262 -10.53 -15.07 0.17
N GLU A 263 -11.55 -15.90 -0.01
CA GLU A 263 -12.93 -15.48 -0.27
C GLU A 263 -13.52 -14.75 0.94
N ASP A 264 -13.32 -15.27 2.16
CA ASP A 264 -13.79 -14.63 3.39
C ASP A 264 -13.08 -13.28 3.63
N VAL A 265 -11.79 -13.21 3.34
CA VAL A 265 -10.99 -11.97 3.40
C VAL A 265 -11.57 -10.92 2.46
N ILE A 266 -11.84 -11.27 1.20
CA ILE A 266 -12.40 -10.35 0.20
C ILE A 266 -13.82 -9.92 0.60
N LYS A 267 -14.64 -10.84 1.11
CA LYS A 267 -16.01 -10.55 1.57
C LYS A 267 -16.00 -9.54 2.71
N ALA A 268 -15.24 -9.79 3.76
CA ALA A 268 -15.14 -8.89 4.90
C ALA A 268 -14.60 -7.50 4.50
N ALA A 269 -13.63 -7.45 3.59
CA ALA A 269 -13.10 -6.20 3.06
C ALA A 269 -14.15 -5.43 2.24
N ASN A 270 -14.93 -6.11 1.39
CA ASN A 270 -16.01 -5.50 0.62
C ASN A 270 -17.08 -4.89 1.52
N GLU A 271 -17.47 -5.56 2.60
CA GLU A 271 -18.48 -5.07 3.56
C GLU A 271 -18.02 -3.77 4.24
N ALA A 272 -16.72 -3.63 4.55
CA ALA A 272 -16.15 -2.43 5.16
C ALA A 272 -15.80 -1.32 4.13
N SER A 273 -15.79 -1.64 2.84
CA SER A 273 -15.30 -0.75 1.76
C SER A 273 -16.06 0.57 1.68
N ALA A 274 -17.38 0.57 1.88
CA ALA A 274 -18.21 1.77 1.82
C ALA A 274 -17.84 2.79 2.93
N ILE A 275 -17.55 2.30 4.14
CA ILE A 275 -17.15 3.13 5.27
C ILE A 275 -15.74 3.70 5.01
N MET A 276 -14.81 2.87 4.58
CA MET A 276 -13.44 3.32 4.24
C MET A 276 -13.46 4.35 3.12
N THR A 277 -14.25 4.15 2.08
CA THR A 277 -14.43 5.11 0.98
C THR A 277 -14.93 6.46 1.48
N THR A 278 -15.92 6.45 2.39
CA THR A 278 -16.44 7.68 3.01
C THR A 278 -15.35 8.43 3.79
N LEU A 279 -14.51 7.71 4.52
CA LEU A 279 -13.40 8.28 5.29
C LEU A 279 -12.30 8.82 4.37
N PHE A 280 -11.88 8.06 3.36
CA PHE A 280 -10.84 8.51 2.41
C PHE A 280 -11.30 9.72 1.61
N LYS A 281 -12.55 9.74 1.13
CA LYS A 281 -13.12 10.90 0.45
C LYS A 281 -13.10 12.15 1.35
N ALA A 282 -13.48 12.00 2.61
CA ALA A 282 -13.44 13.12 3.57
C ALA A 282 -12.02 13.56 3.91
N LEU A 283 -11.05 12.62 3.99
CA LEU A 283 -9.65 12.97 4.21
C LEU A 283 -9.08 13.72 3.01
N VAL A 284 -9.27 13.20 1.80
CA VAL A 284 -8.80 13.81 0.54
C VAL A 284 -9.32 15.26 0.39
N ALA A 285 -10.55 15.53 0.80
CA ALA A 285 -11.14 16.87 0.75
C ALA A 285 -10.53 17.86 1.77
N ARG A 286 -9.69 17.38 2.72
CA ARG A 286 -9.09 18.21 3.80
C ARG A 286 -7.56 18.33 3.72
N ILE A 287 -6.93 17.80 2.65
CA ILE A 287 -5.46 17.81 2.51
C ILE A 287 -4.94 18.52 1.24
#